data_fbd42fca55a1865c35d84b05c7be50f3
#
_entry.id   fbd42fca55a1865c35d84b05c7be50f3
#
_cell.length_a   1.000
_cell.length_b   1.000
_cell.length_c   1.000
_cell.angle_alpha   90.00
_cell.angle_beta   90.00
_cell.angle_gamma   90.00
#
_symmetry.space_group_name_H-M   'P 1'
#
loop_
_entity.id
_entity.type
_entity.pdbx_description
1 polymer ?
#
loop_
_entity_poly.entity_id
_entity_poly.type
_entity_poly.pdbx_seq_one_letter_code
_entity_poly.pdbx_strand_id
1 'polypeptide(L)'
;LIAIPTTAGTGSEVARGAIIILDDGRKLGFHSWHLVPKTAICDPELTFGLPPKLTAATGMDAVAHCVETFLSKAVNPPADAIAHDGLVRALRHIDRAVSEPTNREARWNMMSASMQGAMAFQKGLGAVHSLSHALGALPIGPHHGTLNAVLLPEVVRFNEAAVPEKVQAIADVFGVRGGVALAASIRDLNRRLGLPAGLGEMGIGPDLYADIATHALKDHCHATNPRIASHADYVDMLAASA
;
A
#
# COMPACT_ATOMS: atom_id res chain seq x y z
N LEU A 1 23.79 -9.91 1.52
CA LEU A 1 22.45 -10.10 0.96
C LEU A 1 22.39 -9.44 -0.41
N ILE A 2 21.94 -10.19 -1.42
CA ILE A 2 21.56 -9.71 -2.76
C ILE A 2 20.08 -10.01 -2.91
N ALA A 3 19.28 -9.02 -3.29
CA ALA A 3 17.85 -9.17 -3.47
C ALA A 3 17.50 -9.12 -4.97
N ILE A 4 16.66 -10.03 -5.41
CA ILE A 4 16.17 -10.13 -6.80
C ILE A 4 14.64 -10.25 -6.72
N PRO A 5 13.89 -9.11 -6.78
CA PRO A 5 12.45 -9.15 -6.65
C PRO A 5 11.79 -9.82 -7.85
N THR A 6 10.75 -10.62 -7.59
CA THR A 6 9.92 -11.27 -8.62
C THR A 6 8.50 -10.72 -8.64
N THR A 7 8.21 -9.72 -7.81
CA THR A 7 6.97 -8.95 -7.76
C THR A 7 7.27 -7.45 -7.73
N ALA A 8 6.36 -6.64 -8.21
CA ALA A 8 6.44 -5.18 -8.15
C ALA A 8 5.38 -4.66 -7.16
N GLY A 9 5.69 -4.67 -5.87
CA GLY A 9 4.77 -4.28 -4.82
C GLY A 9 5.47 -3.88 -3.53
N THR A 10 6.02 -4.84 -2.81
CA THR A 10 6.63 -4.66 -1.49
C THR A 10 7.85 -3.74 -1.49
N GLY A 11 8.68 -3.78 -2.56
CA GLY A 11 9.93 -3.02 -2.62
C GLY A 11 10.96 -3.42 -1.56
N SER A 12 10.87 -4.66 -1.05
CA SER A 12 11.73 -5.15 0.04
C SER A 12 13.21 -5.17 -0.29
N GLU A 13 13.57 -5.14 -1.58
CA GLU A 13 14.95 -5.10 -2.09
C GLU A 13 15.70 -3.82 -1.74
N VAL A 14 15.00 -2.76 -1.36
CA VAL A 14 15.57 -1.47 -0.92
C VAL A 14 15.16 -1.09 0.51
N ALA A 15 14.44 -1.99 1.20
CA ALA A 15 13.91 -1.74 2.53
C ALA A 15 14.84 -2.26 3.65
N ARG A 16 14.68 -1.71 4.85
CA ARG A 16 15.39 -2.12 6.07
C ARG A 16 14.56 -3.05 6.96
N GLY A 17 13.44 -3.55 6.45
CA GLY A 17 12.47 -4.35 7.19
C GLY A 17 12.45 -5.80 6.76
N ALA A 18 12.10 -6.68 7.69
CA ALA A 18 11.73 -8.05 7.44
C ALA A 18 10.50 -8.39 8.28
N ILE A 19 9.53 -9.07 7.67
CA ILE A 19 8.34 -9.55 8.38
C ILE A 19 8.46 -11.06 8.54
N ILE A 20 8.33 -11.55 9.77
CA ILE A 20 8.44 -12.98 10.09
C ILE A 20 7.15 -13.40 10.79
N ILE A 21 6.58 -14.51 10.33
CA ILE A 21 5.49 -15.20 11.02
C ILE A 21 6.14 -16.25 11.91
N LEU A 22 5.90 -16.13 13.22
CA LEU A 22 6.41 -17.07 14.21
C LEU A 22 5.55 -18.33 14.25
N ASP A 23 6.06 -19.41 14.88
CA ASP A 23 5.35 -20.69 15.04
C ASP A 23 4.04 -20.54 15.82
N ASP A 24 3.91 -19.52 16.68
CA ASP A 24 2.69 -19.19 17.41
C ASP A 24 1.70 -18.31 16.60
N GLY A 25 1.97 -18.06 15.31
CA GLY A 25 1.13 -17.30 14.40
C GLY A 25 1.31 -15.78 14.46
N ARG A 26 2.13 -15.25 15.38
CA ARG A 26 2.37 -13.80 15.46
C ARG A 26 3.20 -13.32 14.25
N LYS A 27 2.73 -12.27 13.60
CA LYS A 27 3.41 -11.59 12.50
C LYS A 27 4.21 -10.41 13.08
N LEU A 28 5.53 -10.50 13.08
CA LEU A 28 6.43 -9.49 13.65
C LEU A 28 7.27 -8.80 12.59
N GLY A 29 7.35 -7.47 12.68
CA GLY A 29 8.23 -6.64 11.86
C GLY A 29 9.56 -6.39 12.57
N PHE A 30 10.64 -6.68 11.88
CA PHE A 30 12.00 -6.38 12.32
C PHE A 30 12.60 -5.27 11.44
N HIS A 31 13.22 -4.28 12.05
CA HIS A 31 13.80 -3.15 11.34
C HIS A 31 15.27 -2.98 11.73
N SER A 32 16.16 -3.04 10.75
CA SER A 32 17.59 -2.81 10.96
C SER A 32 18.26 -2.39 9.66
N TRP A 33 19.22 -1.48 9.75
CA TRP A 33 20.06 -1.12 8.60
C TRP A 33 20.91 -2.28 8.08
N HIS A 34 21.14 -3.31 8.90
CA HIS A 34 21.82 -4.54 8.49
C HIS A 34 20.96 -5.44 7.59
N LEU A 35 19.64 -5.21 7.54
CA LEU A 35 18.72 -5.96 6.67
C LEU A 35 18.67 -5.39 5.24
N VAL A 36 19.12 -4.14 5.04
CA VAL A 36 19.14 -3.54 3.69
C VAL A 36 20.07 -4.37 2.78
N PRO A 37 19.56 -4.89 1.66
CA PRO A 37 20.39 -5.60 0.69
C PRO A 37 21.53 -4.72 0.17
N LYS A 38 22.72 -5.28 0.03
CA LYS A 38 23.87 -4.56 -0.55
C LYS A 38 23.72 -4.33 -2.04
N THR A 39 22.90 -5.16 -2.69
CA THR A 39 22.65 -5.12 -4.12
C THR A 39 21.21 -5.52 -4.36
N ALA A 40 20.48 -4.74 -5.14
CA ALA A 40 19.18 -5.09 -5.69
C ALA A 40 19.29 -5.25 -7.21
N ILE A 41 18.84 -6.38 -7.74
CA ILE A 41 18.78 -6.65 -9.18
C ILE A 41 17.31 -6.63 -9.58
N CYS A 42 16.86 -5.50 -10.10
CA CYS A 42 15.47 -5.24 -10.45
C CYS A 42 15.24 -5.51 -11.94
N ASP A 43 15.08 -6.79 -12.28
CA ASP A 43 14.78 -7.22 -13.66
C ASP A 43 13.25 -7.36 -13.84
N PRO A 44 12.60 -6.50 -14.64
CA PRO A 44 11.15 -6.56 -14.84
C PRO A 44 10.69 -7.86 -15.50
N GLU A 45 11.53 -8.55 -16.24
CA GLU A 45 11.18 -9.80 -16.92
C GLU A 45 10.85 -10.93 -15.92
N LEU A 46 11.42 -10.87 -14.71
CA LEU A 46 11.09 -11.82 -13.64
C LEU A 46 9.64 -11.69 -13.13
N THR A 47 8.95 -10.61 -13.52
CA THR A 47 7.53 -10.40 -13.18
C THR A 47 6.56 -10.80 -14.29
N PHE A 48 7.02 -11.20 -15.48
CA PHE A 48 6.16 -11.51 -16.64
C PHE A 48 5.21 -12.68 -16.40
N GLY A 49 5.63 -13.64 -15.58
CA GLY A 49 4.81 -14.80 -15.22
C GLY A 49 3.76 -14.55 -14.12
N LEU A 50 3.70 -13.35 -13.53
CA LEU A 50 2.75 -13.06 -12.49
C LEU A 50 1.31 -13.07 -13.02
N PRO A 51 0.38 -13.80 -12.33
CA PRO A 51 -1.04 -13.74 -12.67
C PRO A 51 -1.60 -12.31 -12.60
N PRO A 52 -2.57 -11.93 -13.46
CA PRO A 52 -3.14 -10.58 -13.48
C PRO A 52 -3.64 -10.09 -12.11
N LYS A 53 -4.36 -10.93 -11.35
CA LYS A 53 -4.83 -10.58 -10.00
C LYS A 53 -3.68 -10.27 -9.03
N LEU A 54 -2.60 -11.04 -9.10
CA LEU A 54 -1.43 -10.80 -8.25
C LEU A 54 -0.68 -9.54 -8.69
N THR A 55 -0.56 -9.32 -10.01
CA THR A 55 0.00 -8.08 -10.55
C THR A 55 -0.79 -6.85 -10.09
N ALA A 56 -2.13 -6.92 -10.13
CA ALA A 56 -3.00 -5.85 -9.65
C ALA A 56 -2.81 -5.59 -8.15
N ALA A 57 -2.87 -6.65 -7.34
CA ALA A 57 -2.77 -6.54 -5.89
C ALA A 57 -1.39 -6.00 -5.45
N THR A 58 -0.29 -6.52 -6.00
CA THR A 58 1.05 -6.02 -5.68
C THR A 58 1.26 -4.60 -6.22
N GLY A 59 0.72 -4.28 -7.40
CA GLY A 59 0.78 -2.93 -7.95
C GLY A 59 0.04 -1.91 -7.08
N MET A 60 -1.11 -2.28 -6.52
CA MET A 60 -1.84 -1.41 -5.59
C MET A 60 -1.15 -1.29 -4.23
N ASP A 61 -0.37 -2.29 -3.82
CA ASP A 61 0.53 -2.18 -2.66
C ASP A 61 1.58 -1.08 -2.89
N ALA A 62 2.22 -1.06 -4.06
CA ALA A 62 3.15 0.00 -4.44
C ALA A 62 2.46 1.39 -4.47
N VAL A 63 1.22 1.48 -4.97
CA VAL A 63 0.41 2.70 -4.92
C VAL A 63 0.18 3.14 -3.48
N ALA A 64 -0.22 2.22 -2.59
CA ALA A 64 -0.45 2.51 -1.17
C ALA A 64 0.83 2.99 -0.48
N HIS A 65 1.97 2.36 -0.75
CA HIS A 65 3.28 2.81 -0.26
C HIS A 65 3.57 4.26 -0.65
N CYS A 66 3.41 4.59 -1.94
CA CYS A 66 3.65 5.94 -2.44
C CYS A 66 2.70 6.97 -1.79
N VAL A 67 1.41 6.65 -1.71
CA VAL A 67 0.39 7.53 -1.13
C VAL A 67 0.64 7.76 0.36
N GLU A 68 0.75 6.70 1.17
CA GLU A 68 0.88 6.84 2.61
C GLU A 68 2.18 7.53 3.02
N THR A 69 3.26 7.18 2.34
CA THR A 69 4.55 7.84 2.63
C THR A 69 4.52 9.32 2.27
N PHE A 70 3.91 9.69 1.14
CA PHE A 70 3.75 11.09 0.78
C PHE A 70 2.90 11.85 1.80
N LEU A 71 1.83 11.25 2.30
CA LEU A 71 0.95 11.83 3.33
C LEU A 71 1.60 11.87 4.72
N SER A 72 2.51 10.97 5.05
CA SER A 72 3.13 10.87 6.38
C SER A 72 3.63 12.22 6.90
N LYS A 73 3.48 12.43 8.22
CA LYS A 73 3.80 13.69 8.90
C LYS A 73 5.28 14.04 8.98
N ALA A 74 6.17 13.08 8.78
CA ALA A 74 7.59 13.35 8.79
C ALA A 74 8.00 14.24 7.61
N VAL A 75 8.87 15.21 7.85
CA VAL A 75 9.38 16.13 6.83
C VAL A 75 10.59 15.52 6.15
N ASN A 76 10.44 15.10 4.91
CA ASN A 76 11.52 14.58 4.08
C ASN A 76 11.22 14.85 2.60
N PRO A 77 11.52 16.07 2.08
CA PRO A 77 11.21 16.45 0.70
C PRO A 77 11.77 15.50 -0.38
N PRO A 78 13.01 14.94 -0.26
CA PRO A 78 13.47 13.93 -1.20
C PRO A 78 12.57 12.67 -1.24
N ALA A 79 12.13 12.18 -0.08
CA ALA A 79 11.22 11.02 -0.02
C ALA A 79 9.84 11.37 -0.61
N ASP A 80 9.33 12.59 -0.38
CA ASP A 80 8.07 13.05 -0.99
C ASP A 80 8.16 13.08 -2.52
N ALA A 81 9.26 13.58 -3.08
CA ALA A 81 9.48 13.62 -4.52
C ALA A 81 9.58 12.21 -5.13
N ILE A 82 10.29 11.29 -4.47
CA ILE A 82 10.42 9.89 -4.90
C ILE A 82 9.06 9.19 -4.87
N ALA A 83 8.29 9.36 -3.79
CA ALA A 83 6.95 8.78 -3.67
C ALA A 83 5.99 9.31 -4.73
N HIS A 84 6.05 10.60 -5.02
CA HIS A 84 5.20 11.22 -6.05
C HIS A 84 5.53 10.69 -7.45
N ASP A 85 6.81 10.58 -7.85
CA ASP A 85 7.19 9.99 -9.13
C ASP A 85 6.77 8.51 -9.22
N GLY A 86 6.94 7.75 -8.12
CA GLY A 86 6.48 6.37 -8.03
C GLY A 86 4.98 6.23 -8.25
N LEU A 87 4.18 7.10 -7.63
CA LEU A 87 2.72 7.13 -7.84
C LEU A 87 2.34 7.43 -9.30
N VAL A 88 2.97 8.43 -9.91
CA VAL A 88 2.74 8.78 -11.32
C VAL A 88 3.05 7.60 -12.24
N ARG A 89 4.17 6.90 -12.01
CA ARG A 89 4.54 5.69 -12.78
C ARG A 89 3.52 4.59 -12.61
N ALA A 90 3.16 4.27 -11.37
CA ALA A 90 2.20 3.22 -11.07
C ALA A 90 0.86 3.47 -11.78
N LEU A 91 0.29 4.65 -11.66
CA LEU A 91 -1.01 4.97 -12.26
C LEU A 91 -1.01 4.96 -13.78
N ARG A 92 0.12 5.29 -14.42
CA ARG A 92 0.23 5.27 -15.88
C ARG A 92 0.40 3.86 -16.45
N HIS A 93 0.86 2.91 -15.66
CA HIS A 93 1.30 1.62 -16.18
C HIS A 93 0.61 0.40 -15.57
N ILE A 94 -0.09 0.53 -14.44
CA ILE A 94 -0.69 -0.61 -13.74
C ILE A 94 -1.74 -1.34 -14.59
N ASP A 95 -2.62 -0.60 -15.27
CA ASP A 95 -3.64 -1.19 -16.15
C ASP A 95 -2.96 -2.03 -17.26
N ARG A 96 -1.89 -1.51 -17.90
CA ARG A 96 -1.14 -2.22 -18.94
C ARG A 96 -0.34 -3.40 -18.37
N ALA A 97 0.24 -3.27 -17.19
CA ALA A 97 0.96 -4.37 -16.56
C ALA A 97 0.05 -5.55 -16.24
N VAL A 98 -1.24 -5.29 -15.95
CA VAL A 98 -2.26 -6.32 -15.68
C VAL A 98 -2.80 -6.93 -16.98
N SER A 99 -3.13 -6.10 -17.99
CA SER A 99 -3.74 -6.56 -19.24
C SER A 99 -2.73 -7.11 -20.26
N GLU A 100 -1.49 -6.65 -20.19
CA GLU A 100 -0.38 -7.04 -21.07
C GLU A 100 0.80 -7.59 -20.24
N PRO A 101 0.73 -8.82 -19.70
CA PRO A 101 1.67 -9.32 -18.69
C PRO A 101 3.16 -9.28 -19.10
N THR A 102 3.44 -9.35 -20.39
CA THR A 102 4.81 -9.32 -20.96
C THR A 102 5.23 -7.94 -21.45
N ASN A 103 4.42 -6.90 -21.22
CA ASN A 103 4.76 -5.54 -21.61
C ASN A 103 5.93 -5.02 -20.76
N ARG A 104 7.13 -5.03 -21.34
CA ARG A 104 8.37 -4.69 -20.63
C ARG A 104 8.36 -3.28 -20.05
N GLU A 105 7.84 -2.30 -20.78
CA GLU A 105 7.75 -0.91 -20.32
C GLU A 105 6.85 -0.78 -19.09
N ALA A 106 5.66 -1.40 -19.14
CA ALA A 106 4.72 -1.37 -18.03
C ALA A 106 5.31 -2.08 -16.79
N ARG A 107 5.91 -3.26 -16.96
CA ARG A 107 6.56 -4.00 -15.86
C ARG A 107 7.74 -3.24 -15.27
N TRP A 108 8.56 -2.61 -16.12
CA TRP A 108 9.68 -1.79 -15.66
C TRP A 108 9.21 -0.60 -14.82
N ASN A 109 8.17 0.10 -15.27
CA ASN A 109 7.61 1.22 -14.53
C ASN A 109 6.95 0.79 -13.22
N MET A 110 6.25 -0.35 -13.19
CA MET A 110 5.69 -0.90 -11.95
C MET A 110 6.78 -1.30 -10.96
N MET A 111 7.85 -1.95 -11.42
CA MET A 111 9.00 -2.30 -10.56
C MET A 111 9.69 -1.05 -10.03
N SER A 112 9.87 -0.04 -10.87
CA SER A 112 10.41 1.27 -10.47
C SER A 112 9.52 1.95 -9.42
N ALA A 113 8.19 1.94 -9.60
CA ALA A 113 7.23 2.50 -8.64
C ALA A 113 7.27 1.77 -7.28
N SER A 114 7.35 0.44 -7.30
CA SER A 114 7.50 -0.39 -6.10
C SER A 114 8.76 -0.03 -5.31
N MET A 115 9.89 0.02 -6.00
CA MET A 115 11.18 0.42 -5.41
C MET A 115 11.12 1.83 -4.83
N GLN A 116 10.53 2.79 -5.56
CA GLN A 116 10.41 4.19 -5.12
C GLN A 116 9.52 4.32 -3.89
N GLY A 117 8.37 3.63 -3.86
CA GLY A 117 7.52 3.56 -2.68
C GLY A 117 8.28 3.07 -1.45
N ALA A 118 9.05 1.99 -1.63
CA ALA A 118 9.84 1.40 -0.54
C ALA A 118 11.04 2.25 -0.12
N MET A 119 11.71 2.93 -1.02
CA MET A 119 12.74 3.91 -0.66
C MET A 119 12.15 5.05 0.17
N ALA A 120 10.95 5.49 -0.17
CA ALA A 120 10.29 6.59 0.48
C ALA A 120 9.65 6.21 1.82
N PHE A 121 9.18 4.96 2.01
CA PHE A 121 8.49 4.57 3.25
C PHE A 121 9.39 4.51 4.50
N GLN A 122 10.71 4.75 4.35
CA GLN A 122 11.56 5.06 5.51
C GLN A 122 11.05 6.29 6.30
N LYS A 123 10.27 7.14 5.64
CA LYS A 123 9.58 8.28 6.24
C LYS A 123 8.39 7.85 7.13
N GLY A 124 7.85 6.67 6.91
CA GLY A 124 6.71 6.08 7.61
C GLY A 124 5.52 5.86 6.67
N LEU A 125 4.73 4.85 6.99
CA LEU A 125 3.45 4.52 6.37
C LEU A 125 2.31 5.07 7.25
N GLY A 126 1.10 4.53 7.13
CA GLY A 126 -0.07 5.06 7.85
C GLY A 126 -1.16 4.03 8.12
N ALA A 127 -2.39 4.52 8.15
CA ALA A 127 -3.58 3.76 8.58
C ALA A 127 -3.92 2.59 7.66
N VAL A 128 -3.61 2.66 6.36
CA VAL A 128 -3.81 1.53 5.42
C VAL A 128 -3.00 0.34 5.89
N HIS A 129 -1.69 0.55 6.13
CA HIS A 129 -0.81 -0.53 6.57
C HIS A 129 -1.12 -0.97 8.00
N SER A 130 -1.48 -0.08 8.92
CA SER A 130 -1.90 -0.46 10.27
C SER A 130 -3.09 -1.43 10.25
N LEU A 131 -4.10 -1.13 9.43
CA LEU A 131 -5.27 -1.98 9.27
C LEU A 131 -4.96 -3.27 8.52
N SER A 132 -4.20 -3.19 7.42
CA SER A 132 -3.89 -4.38 6.60
C SER A 132 -2.94 -5.35 7.30
N HIS A 133 -2.06 -4.90 8.18
CA HIS A 133 -1.25 -5.78 9.02
C HIS A 133 -2.12 -6.55 10.02
N ALA A 134 -3.05 -5.86 10.68
CA ALA A 134 -3.98 -6.48 11.61
C ALA A 134 -4.90 -7.51 10.90
N LEU A 135 -5.44 -7.13 9.74
CA LEU A 135 -6.26 -8.02 8.90
C LEU A 135 -5.45 -9.20 8.32
N GLY A 136 -4.19 -8.96 7.92
CA GLY A 136 -3.30 -9.98 7.37
C GLY A 136 -2.88 -11.06 8.37
N ALA A 137 -3.17 -10.88 9.65
CA ALA A 137 -2.98 -11.89 10.70
C ALA A 137 -4.18 -12.85 10.84
N LEU A 138 -5.29 -12.60 10.15
CA LEU A 138 -6.46 -13.47 10.19
C LEU A 138 -6.17 -14.84 9.58
N PRO A 139 -6.75 -15.95 10.14
CA PRO A 139 -6.51 -17.31 9.65
C PRO A 139 -6.89 -17.54 8.17
N ILE A 140 -7.82 -16.74 7.63
CA ILE A 140 -8.21 -16.78 6.22
C ILE A 140 -7.11 -16.33 5.26
N GLY A 141 -6.02 -15.73 5.78
CA GLY A 141 -4.84 -15.35 5.02
C GLY A 141 -5.10 -14.35 3.89
N PRO A 142 -5.79 -13.22 4.12
CA PRO A 142 -6.10 -12.28 3.05
C PRO A 142 -4.83 -11.67 2.47
N HIS A 143 -4.80 -11.50 1.13
CA HIS A 143 -3.62 -10.99 0.45
C HIS A 143 -3.37 -9.51 0.80
N HIS A 144 -2.17 -9.19 1.28
CA HIS A 144 -1.80 -7.88 1.81
C HIS A 144 -2.06 -6.72 0.84
N GLY A 145 -1.59 -6.83 -0.41
CA GLY A 145 -1.80 -5.77 -1.41
C GLY A 145 -3.28 -5.58 -1.79
N THR A 146 -4.10 -6.64 -1.71
CA THR A 146 -5.56 -6.54 -1.89
C THR A 146 -6.19 -5.76 -0.74
N LEU A 147 -5.78 -6.04 0.50
CA LEU A 147 -6.22 -5.27 1.66
C LEU A 147 -5.87 -3.80 1.53
N ASN A 148 -4.64 -3.48 1.14
CA ASN A 148 -4.20 -2.11 0.94
C ASN A 148 -5.05 -1.40 -0.14
N ALA A 149 -5.36 -2.07 -1.24
CA ALA A 149 -6.22 -1.54 -2.29
C ALA A 149 -7.64 -1.19 -1.78
N VAL A 150 -8.24 -2.07 -0.99
CA VAL A 150 -9.61 -1.92 -0.46
C VAL A 150 -9.69 -0.82 0.61
N LEU A 151 -8.67 -0.71 1.45
CA LEU A 151 -8.63 0.25 2.57
C LEU A 151 -8.24 1.67 2.14
N LEU A 152 -7.41 1.80 1.09
CA LEU A 152 -6.84 3.08 0.68
C LEU A 152 -7.86 4.19 0.43
N PRO A 153 -9.03 3.96 -0.22
CA PRO A 153 -10.04 4.99 -0.44
C PRO A 153 -10.52 5.68 0.83
N GLU A 154 -10.81 4.92 1.88
CA GLU A 154 -11.32 5.50 3.12
C GLU A 154 -10.24 6.19 3.93
N VAL A 155 -9.03 5.66 3.91
CA VAL A 155 -7.90 6.26 4.61
C VAL A 155 -7.51 7.61 3.99
N VAL A 156 -7.54 7.78 2.67
CA VAL A 156 -7.26 9.09 2.06
C VAL A 156 -8.32 10.13 2.43
N ARG A 157 -9.61 9.73 2.50
CA ARG A 157 -10.68 10.61 3.00
C ARG A 157 -10.47 11.02 4.45
N PHE A 158 -10.12 10.07 5.29
CA PHE A 158 -9.84 10.32 6.70
C PHE A 158 -8.69 11.30 6.90
N ASN A 159 -7.63 11.15 6.12
CA ASN A 159 -6.42 11.96 6.25
C ASN A 159 -6.56 13.38 5.67
N GLU A 160 -7.53 13.65 4.78
CA GLU A 160 -7.72 14.95 4.14
C GLU A 160 -7.84 16.10 5.16
N ALA A 161 -8.53 15.87 6.28
CA ALA A 161 -8.72 16.89 7.31
C ALA A 161 -7.40 17.37 7.96
N ALA A 162 -6.36 16.52 7.96
CA ALA A 162 -5.07 16.84 8.57
C ALA A 162 -4.04 17.37 7.55
N VAL A 163 -4.11 16.91 6.31
CA VAL A 163 -3.13 17.23 5.26
C VAL A 163 -3.79 17.50 3.90
N PRO A 164 -4.72 18.48 3.82
CA PRO A 164 -5.53 18.73 2.61
C PRO A 164 -4.68 19.01 1.38
N GLU A 165 -3.59 19.76 1.52
CA GLU A 165 -2.70 20.10 0.41
C GLU A 165 -2.00 18.86 -0.17
N LYS A 166 -1.56 17.94 0.69
CA LYS A 166 -0.93 16.69 0.26
C LYS A 166 -1.95 15.74 -0.39
N VAL A 167 -3.17 15.66 0.17
CA VAL A 167 -4.26 14.89 -0.45
C VAL A 167 -4.61 15.48 -1.80
N GLN A 168 -4.65 16.82 -1.95
CA GLN A 168 -4.88 17.46 -3.24
C GLN A 168 -3.76 17.16 -4.24
N ALA A 169 -2.50 17.18 -3.82
CA ALA A 169 -1.38 16.83 -4.70
C ALA A 169 -1.48 15.39 -5.24
N ILE A 170 -1.95 14.45 -4.42
CA ILE A 170 -2.26 13.08 -4.87
C ILE A 170 -3.47 13.10 -5.81
N ALA A 171 -4.54 13.82 -5.48
CA ALA A 171 -5.74 13.93 -6.30
C ALA A 171 -5.43 14.50 -7.70
N ASP A 172 -4.50 15.44 -7.80
CA ASP A 172 -4.04 15.99 -9.08
C ASP A 172 -3.41 14.94 -9.98
N VAL A 173 -2.69 13.93 -9.42
CA VAL A 173 -2.16 12.80 -10.21
C VAL A 173 -3.27 11.93 -10.78
N PHE A 174 -4.40 11.82 -10.07
CA PHE A 174 -5.61 11.14 -10.55
C PHE A 174 -6.49 12.03 -11.45
N GLY A 175 -6.15 13.31 -11.63
CA GLY A 175 -6.93 14.26 -12.41
C GLY A 175 -8.25 14.70 -11.76
N VAL A 176 -8.34 14.66 -10.43
CA VAL A 176 -9.55 14.96 -9.65
C VAL A 176 -9.27 15.98 -8.54
N ARG A 177 -10.30 16.41 -7.80
CA ARG A 177 -10.16 17.36 -6.70
C ARG A 177 -10.77 16.83 -5.40
N GLY A 178 -9.97 16.93 -4.32
CA GLY A 178 -10.37 16.58 -2.96
C GLY A 178 -10.40 15.08 -2.68
N GLY A 179 -10.41 14.73 -1.41
CA GLY A 179 -10.31 13.35 -0.94
C GLY A 179 -11.49 12.46 -1.32
N VAL A 180 -12.71 13.05 -1.42
CA VAL A 180 -13.90 12.28 -1.82
C VAL A 180 -13.78 11.79 -3.27
N ALA A 181 -13.40 12.68 -4.20
CA ALA A 181 -13.21 12.32 -5.61
C ALA A 181 -11.98 11.41 -5.79
N LEU A 182 -10.91 11.63 -5.02
CA LEU A 182 -9.74 10.77 -5.00
C LEU A 182 -10.13 9.34 -4.56
N ALA A 183 -10.88 9.21 -3.47
CA ALA A 183 -11.35 7.88 -3.01
C ALA A 183 -12.21 7.18 -4.06
N ALA A 184 -13.11 7.90 -4.72
CA ALA A 184 -13.91 7.35 -5.82
C ALA A 184 -13.02 6.88 -6.98
N SER A 185 -12.01 7.66 -7.37
CA SER A 185 -11.07 7.30 -8.44
C SER A 185 -10.22 6.07 -8.09
N ILE A 186 -9.84 5.91 -6.81
CA ILE A 186 -9.12 4.71 -6.35
C ILE A 186 -10.04 3.49 -6.41
N ARG A 187 -11.31 3.60 -5.98
CA ARG A 187 -12.28 2.49 -6.13
C ARG A 187 -12.50 2.12 -7.59
N ASP A 188 -12.58 3.11 -8.47
CA ASP A 188 -12.70 2.86 -9.91
C ASP A 188 -11.47 2.15 -10.48
N LEU A 189 -10.27 2.50 -10.02
CA LEU A 189 -9.05 1.80 -10.36
C LEU A 189 -9.10 0.35 -9.87
N ASN A 190 -9.44 0.10 -8.61
CA ASN A 190 -9.58 -1.25 -8.05
C ASN A 190 -10.54 -2.11 -8.88
N ARG A 191 -11.70 -1.55 -9.26
CA ARG A 191 -12.70 -2.24 -10.08
C ARG A 191 -12.14 -2.59 -11.46
N ARG A 192 -11.45 -1.68 -12.14
CA ARG A 192 -10.81 -1.95 -13.45
C ARG A 192 -9.75 -3.04 -13.36
N LEU A 193 -9.04 -3.09 -12.24
CA LEU A 193 -8.02 -4.11 -11.98
C LEU A 193 -8.59 -5.47 -11.53
N GLY A 194 -9.92 -5.58 -11.36
CA GLY A 194 -10.59 -6.80 -10.93
C GLY A 194 -10.32 -7.17 -9.46
N LEU A 195 -10.02 -6.18 -8.63
CA LEU A 195 -9.86 -6.33 -7.18
C LEU A 195 -11.23 -6.27 -6.48
N PRO A 196 -11.37 -6.86 -5.27
CA PRO A 196 -12.61 -6.81 -4.50
C PRO A 196 -13.11 -5.38 -4.28
N ALA A 197 -14.43 -5.22 -4.27
CA ALA A 197 -15.06 -3.93 -4.01
C ALA A 197 -14.97 -3.53 -2.53
N GLY A 198 -14.90 -4.52 -1.63
CA GLY A 198 -14.83 -4.29 -0.19
C GLY A 198 -14.37 -5.52 0.60
N LEU A 199 -14.25 -5.34 1.92
CA LEU A 199 -13.84 -6.38 2.86
C LEU A 199 -14.82 -7.56 2.90
N GLY A 200 -16.12 -7.29 2.67
CA GLY A 200 -17.16 -8.33 2.63
C GLY A 200 -16.90 -9.37 1.54
N GLU A 201 -16.45 -8.97 0.35
CA GLU A 201 -16.05 -9.90 -0.72
C GLU A 201 -14.82 -10.73 -0.37
N MET A 202 -14.05 -10.29 0.63
CA MET A 202 -12.89 -11.03 1.15
C MET A 202 -13.24 -11.92 2.36
N GLY A 203 -14.54 -12.02 2.72
CA GLY A 203 -15.00 -12.81 3.86
C GLY A 203 -14.72 -12.19 5.23
N ILE A 204 -14.50 -10.87 5.28
CA ILE A 204 -14.18 -10.11 6.49
C ILE A 204 -15.43 -9.33 6.91
N GLY A 205 -16.08 -9.79 7.98
CA GLY A 205 -17.33 -9.22 8.49
C GLY A 205 -17.14 -8.20 9.63
N PRO A 206 -18.21 -7.47 9.97
CA PRO A 206 -18.18 -6.41 10.99
C PRO A 206 -17.91 -6.92 12.41
N ASP A 207 -18.13 -8.19 12.69
CA ASP A 207 -17.82 -8.85 13.95
C ASP A 207 -16.32 -8.82 14.30
N LEU A 208 -15.45 -8.68 13.30
CA LEU A 208 -14.01 -8.62 13.49
C LEU A 208 -13.47 -7.19 13.66
N TYR A 209 -14.25 -6.16 13.32
CA TYR A 209 -13.72 -4.78 13.20
C TYR A 209 -13.17 -4.20 14.51
N ALA A 210 -13.80 -4.49 15.64
CA ALA A 210 -13.33 -3.99 16.95
C ALA A 210 -11.95 -4.57 17.32
N ASP A 211 -11.77 -5.86 17.09
CA ASP A 211 -10.49 -6.53 17.37
C ASP A 211 -9.39 -6.06 16.42
N ILE A 212 -9.72 -5.93 15.13
CA ILE A 212 -8.81 -5.38 14.12
C ILE A 212 -8.37 -3.96 14.48
N ALA A 213 -9.31 -3.08 14.86
CA ALA A 213 -9.00 -1.72 15.31
C ALA A 213 -8.06 -1.70 16.51
N THR A 214 -8.29 -2.62 17.47
CA THR A 214 -7.42 -2.77 18.66
C THR A 214 -5.99 -3.16 18.28
N HIS A 215 -5.81 -4.04 17.29
CA HIS A 215 -4.50 -4.44 16.80
C HIS A 215 -3.84 -3.34 15.96
N ALA A 216 -4.60 -2.67 15.10
CA ALA A 216 -4.11 -1.59 14.25
C ALA A 216 -3.56 -0.40 15.08
N LEU A 217 -4.16 -0.08 16.23
CA LEU A 217 -3.66 0.94 17.16
C LEU A 217 -2.25 0.63 17.71
N LYS A 218 -1.87 -0.63 17.75
CA LYS A 218 -0.56 -1.07 18.25
C LYS A 218 0.47 -1.23 17.15
N ASP A 219 0.06 -1.11 15.88
CA ASP A 219 0.96 -1.22 14.74
C ASP A 219 1.86 0.02 14.63
N HIS A 220 3.10 -0.18 14.22
CA HIS A 220 4.09 0.89 14.10
C HIS A 220 3.71 1.96 13.06
N CYS A 221 2.93 1.61 12.04
CA CYS A 221 2.47 2.53 11.00
C CYS A 221 1.42 3.52 11.54
N HIS A 222 0.68 3.16 12.60
CA HIS A 222 -0.29 4.04 13.25
C HIS A 222 0.35 5.38 13.67
N ALA A 223 1.54 5.34 14.24
CA ALA A 223 2.23 6.52 14.76
C ALA A 223 2.65 7.52 13.67
N THR A 224 2.78 7.09 12.43
CA THR A 224 3.24 7.91 11.29
C THR A 224 2.10 8.40 10.40
N ASN A 225 0.86 7.95 10.64
CA ASN A 225 -0.30 8.48 9.92
C ASN A 225 -0.48 9.97 10.21
N PRO A 226 -0.80 10.83 9.22
CA PRO A 226 -0.89 12.27 9.44
C PRO A 226 -1.98 12.67 10.44
N ARG A 227 -3.15 12.04 10.38
CA ARG A 227 -4.22 12.17 11.37
C ARG A 227 -4.20 10.93 12.27
N ILE A 228 -3.90 11.10 13.54
CA ILE A 228 -3.92 9.99 14.48
C ILE A 228 -5.35 9.47 14.62
N ALA A 229 -5.54 8.19 14.32
CA ALA A 229 -6.85 7.55 14.39
C ALA A 229 -7.15 7.06 15.81
N SER A 230 -8.37 7.26 16.26
CA SER A 230 -8.90 6.56 17.44
C SER A 230 -9.36 5.14 17.09
N HIS A 231 -9.73 4.35 18.09
CA HIS A 231 -10.35 3.03 17.87
C HIS A 231 -11.62 3.15 17.02
N ALA A 232 -12.49 4.14 17.33
CA ALA A 232 -13.72 4.38 16.59
C ALA A 232 -13.44 4.77 15.13
N ASP A 233 -12.43 5.63 14.88
CA ASP A 233 -12.05 6.00 13.51
C ASP A 233 -11.64 4.76 12.68
N TYR A 234 -10.91 3.81 13.28
CA TYR A 234 -10.53 2.57 12.59
C TYR A 234 -11.75 1.67 12.31
N VAL A 235 -12.67 1.55 13.28
CA VAL A 235 -13.93 0.80 13.05
C VAL A 235 -14.73 1.44 11.91
N ASP A 236 -14.84 2.77 11.90
CA ASP A 236 -15.56 3.50 10.85
C ASP A 236 -14.90 3.32 9.47
N MET A 237 -13.56 3.36 9.39
CA MET A 237 -12.83 3.08 8.14
C MET A 237 -13.08 1.65 7.64
N LEU A 238 -13.07 0.65 8.52
CA LEU A 238 -13.37 -0.75 8.18
C LEU A 238 -14.81 -0.89 7.68
N ALA A 239 -15.77 -0.28 8.38
CA ALA A 239 -17.19 -0.31 7.99
C ALA A 239 -17.42 0.37 6.63
N ALA A 240 -16.73 1.47 6.35
CA ALA A 240 -16.82 2.16 5.07
C ALA A 240 -16.07 1.43 3.92
N SER A 241 -15.22 0.45 4.26
CA SER A 241 -14.50 -0.41 3.31
C SER A 241 -15.15 -1.79 3.14
N ALA A 242 -16.37 -2.01 3.68
CA ALA A 242 -17.11 -3.28 3.65
C ALA A 242 -17.62 -3.69 2.26
#